data_b89c7df8df8a8eee849f37dad6eb2bcd
#
_entry.id   b89c7df8df8a8eee849f37dad6eb2bcd
#
_cell.length_a   1.000
_cell.length_b   1.000
_cell.length_c   1.000
_cell.angle_alpha   90.00
_cell.angle_beta   90.00
_cell.angle_gamma   90.00
#
_symmetry.space_group_name_H-M   'P 1'
#
loop_
_entity.id
_entity.type
_entity.pdbx_description
1 polymer ?
#
loop_
_entity_poly.entity_id
_entity_poly.type
_entity_poly.pdbx_seq_one_letter_code
_entity_poly.pdbx_strand_id
1 'polypeptide(L)'
;MDYNTCYSLKVKHIASKEEWVRLVGVMSHFHLFGYAFALGEYVPDEEVQLFESAGECPWYDHDEDMLEIASRFPNAVFQLYGVGEGYDDIWYAYYQGDKAEICRAEIVFPSPKSISW
;
A
#
# COMPACT_ATOMS: atom_id res chain seq x y z
N MET A 1 7.31 -5.17 -22.15
CA MET A 1 7.72 -4.02 -21.32
C MET A 1 6.82 -3.94 -20.11
N ASP A 2 7.41 -3.88 -18.93
CA ASP A 2 6.64 -3.84 -17.69
C ASP A 2 6.14 -2.44 -17.37
N TYR A 3 4.98 -2.36 -16.76
CA TYR A 3 4.48 -1.14 -16.14
C TYR A 3 4.86 -1.17 -14.66
N ASN A 4 5.67 -0.24 -14.23
CA ASN A 4 6.21 -0.20 -12.87
C ASN A 4 5.48 0.81 -11.99
N THR A 5 5.31 0.45 -10.73
CA THR A 5 4.68 1.27 -9.72
C THR A 5 5.53 1.27 -8.45
N CYS A 6 5.61 2.42 -7.79
CA CYS A 6 6.19 2.56 -6.46
C CYS A 6 5.09 2.32 -5.44
N TYR A 7 5.32 1.45 -4.47
CA TYR A 7 4.35 1.11 -3.43
C TYR A 7 4.87 1.45 -2.05
N SER A 8 3.99 1.91 -1.19
CA SER A 8 4.22 1.93 0.26
C SER A 8 2.97 1.45 0.97
N LEU A 9 3.12 0.93 2.19
CA LEU A 9 2.02 0.31 2.91
C LEU A 9 1.98 0.83 4.34
N LYS A 10 0.80 1.23 4.79
CA LYS A 10 0.52 1.50 6.20
C LYS A 10 -0.46 0.46 6.72
N VAL A 11 -0.18 -0.05 7.90
CA VAL A 11 -1.02 -1.06 8.53
C VAL A 11 -1.43 -0.57 9.92
N LYS A 12 -2.74 -0.53 10.17
CA LYS A 12 -3.31 -0.15 11.47
C LYS A 12 -3.77 -1.39 12.23
N HIS A 13 -3.78 -1.28 13.55
CA HIS A 13 -4.33 -2.29 14.46
C HIS A 13 -3.56 -3.61 14.46
N ILE A 14 -2.24 -3.52 14.36
CA ILE A 14 -1.36 -4.64 14.67
C ILE A 14 -1.19 -4.67 16.19
N ALA A 15 -1.68 -5.71 16.83
CA ALA A 15 -1.86 -5.77 18.28
C ALA A 15 -0.56 -5.95 19.06
N SER A 16 0.48 -6.54 18.45
CA SER A 16 1.70 -6.92 19.14
C SER A 16 2.85 -7.13 18.18
N LYS A 17 4.05 -7.24 18.73
CA LYS A 17 5.24 -7.60 17.94
C LYS A 17 5.10 -8.99 17.32
N GLU A 18 4.49 -9.93 18.02
CA GLU A 18 4.25 -11.28 17.52
C GLU A 18 3.35 -11.27 16.29
N GLU A 19 2.31 -10.44 16.32
CA GLU A 19 1.43 -10.27 15.16
C GLU A 19 2.16 -9.61 14.00
N TRP A 20 3.01 -8.61 14.28
CA TRP A 20 3.85 -7.96 13.27
C TRP A 20 4.81 -8.96 12.62
N VAL A 21 5.46 -9.82 13.42
CA VAL A 21 6.36 -10.87 12.92
C VAL A 21 5.58 -11.85 12.02
N ARG A 22 4.37 -12.21 12.42
CA ARG A 22 3.51 -13.07 11.62
C ARG A 22 3.12 -12.40 10.29
N LEU A 23 2.79 -11.12 10.33
CA LEU A 23 2.51 -10.33 9.12
C LEU A 23 3.71 -10.29 8.18
N VAL A 24 4.90 -10.01 8.69
CA VAL A 24 6.13 -10.02 7.90
C VAL A 24 6.36 -11.40 7.28
N GLY A 25 6.12 -12.47 8.03
CA GLY A 25 6.22 -13.84 7.52
C GLY A 25 5.26 -14.10 6.36
N VAL A 26 4.01 -13.66 6.46
CA VAL A 26 3.03 -13.81 5.39
C VAL A 26 3.43 -12.97 4.18
N MET A 27 3.83 -11.72 4.37
CA MET A 27 4.29 -10.85 3.28
C MET A 27 5.53 -11.42 2.59
N SER A 28 6.44 -12.02 3.34
CA SER A 28 7.63 -12.68 2.80
C SER A 28 7.27 -13.87 1.91
N HIS A 29 6.19 -14.57 2.26
CA HIS A 29 5.69 -15.68 1.44
C HIS A 29 5.26 -15.21 0.04
N PHE A 30 4.78 -13.96 -0.07
CA PHE A 30 4.44 -13.33 -1.35
C PHE A 30 5.64 -12.65 -2.02
N HIS A 31 6.85 -12.80 -1.47
CA HIS A 31 8.09 -12.22 -2.01
C HIS A 31 8.07 -10.69 -2.13
N LEU A 32 7.42 -10.02 -1.17
CA LEU A 32 7.23 -8.56 -1.24
C LEU A 32 8.41 -7.75 -0.75
N PHE A 33 9.26 -8.31 0.14
CA PHE A 33 10.42 -7.58 0.66
C PHE A 33 11.58 -7.60 -0.32
N GLY A 34 12.16 -6.40 -0.56
CA GLY A 34 13.15 -6.21 -1.60
C GLY A 34 12.55 -6.08 -2.99
N TYR A 35 11.23 -6.24 -3.12
CA TYR A 35 10.50 -6.12 -4.37
C TYR A 35 9.56 -4.90 -4.35
N ALA A 36 8.50 -4.95 -3.55
CA ALA A 36 7.56 -3.84 -3.39
C ALA A 36 7.91 -2.99 -2.17
N PHE A 37 8.37 -3.61 -1.09
CA PHE A 37 8.62 -2.94 0.19
C PHE A 37 10.01 -3.23 0.73
N ALA A 38 10.55 -2.25 1.47
CA ALA A 38 11.68 -2.47 2.34
C ALA A 38 11.20 -3.12 3.65
N LEU A 39 12.00 -4.04 4.19
CA LEU A 39 11.74 -4.60 5.51
C LEU A 39 12.10 -3.55 6.56
N GLY A 40 11.08 -3.12 7.32
CA GLY A 40 11.24 -2.18 8.41
C GLY A 40 11.27 -2.88 9.76
N GLU A 41 11.18 -2.07 10.80
CA GLU A 41 11.14 -2.55 12.18
C GLU A 41 9.75 -2.30 12.77
N TYR A 42 9.34 -3.19 13.69
CA TYR A 42 8.15 -2.94 14.49
C TYR A 42 8.39 -1.75 15.41
N VAL A 43 7.45 -0.79 15.39
CA VAL A 43 7.49 0.39 16.27
C VAL A 43 6.44 0.19 17.36
N PRO A 44 6.85 -0.10 18.61
CA PRO A 44 5.90 -0.27 19.70
C PRO A 44 5.09 0.99 19.98
N ASP A 45 3.86 0.83 20.44
CA ASP A 45 2.96 1.91 20.83
C ASP A 45 2.54 2.86 19.70
N GLU A 46 2.85 2.52 18.46
CA GLU A 46 2.37 3.24 17.28
C GLU A 46 1.11 2.57 16.71
N GLU A 47 0.10 3.37 16.44
CA GLU A 47 -1.14 2.89 15.83
C GLU A 47 -0.90 2.36 14.41
N VAL A 48 0.06 2.96 13.71
CA VAL A 48 0.35 2.67 12.31
C VAL A 48 1.76 2.13 12.17
N GLN A 49 1.89 0.97 11.54
CA GLN A 49 3.17 0.41 11.12
C GLN A 49 3.36 0.71 9.63
N LEU A 50 4.57 1.12 9.27
CA LEU A 50 4.90 1.56 7.91
C LEU A 50 5.88 0.61 7.24
N PHE A 51 5.57 0.23 5.99
CA PHE A 51 6.51 -0.43 5.09
C PHE A 51 6.78 0.50 3.91
N GLU A 52 7.99 1.00 3.82
CA GLU A 52 8.40 1.92 2.76
C GLU A 52 8.67 1.19 1.45
N SER A 53 8.66 1.92 0.36
CA SER A 53 8.94 1.38 -0.97
C SER A 53 10.37 0.85 -1.06
N ALA A 54 10.54 -0.29 -1.73
CA ALA A 54 11.85 -0.81 -2.13
C ALA A 54 12.27 -0.31 -3.52
N GLY A 55 11.45 0.50 -4.17
CA GLY A 55 11.63 0.96 -5.52
C GLY A 55 10.47 0.55 -6.42
N GLU A 56 10.53 0.92 -7.67
CA GLU A 56 9.49 0.57 -8.65
C GLU A 56 9.51 -0.92 -8.97
N CYS A 57 8.33 -1.50 -9.11
CA CYS A 57 8.18 -2.90 -9.50
C CYS A 57 6.85 -3.15 -10.23
N PRO A 58 6.78 -4.22 -11.05
CA PRO A 58 5.56 -4.58 -11.77
C PRO A 58 4.70 -5.58 -10.96
N TRP A 59 4.23 -5.18 -9.80
CA TRP A 59 3.39 -6.02 -8.94
C TRP A 59 1.93 -5.95 -9.38
N TYR A 60 1.60 -6.66 -10.48
CA TYR A 60 0.28 -6.63 -11.09
C TYR A 60 -0.81 -7.29 -10.24
N ASP A 61 -0.43 -8.28 -9.43
CA ASP A 61 -1.37 -9.05 -8.60
C ASP A 61 -1.58 -8.41 -7.21
N HIS A 62 -1.27 -7.13 -7.05
CA HIS A 62 -1.30 -6.48 -5.75
C HIS A 62 -2.67 -6.56 -5.06
N ASP A 63 -3.77 -6.46 -5.79
CA ASP A 63 -5.10 -6.56 -5.18
C ASP A 63 -5.38 -7.97 -4.66
N GLU A 64 -5.09 -8.99 -5.43
CA GLU A 64 -5.27 -10.39 -5.03
C GLU A 64 -4.39 -10.74 -3.83
N ASP A 65 -3.11 -10.36 -3.90
CA ASP A 65 -2.15 -10.62 -2.84
C ASP A 65 -2.53 -9.89 -1.55
N MET A 66 -2.92 -8.62 -1.65
CA MET A 66 -3.31 -7.84 -0.48
C MET A 66 -4.59 -8.36 0.15
N LEU A 67 -5.57 -8.80 -0.64
CA LEU A 67 -6.78 -9.41 -0.09
C LEU A 67 -6.48 -10.70 0.65
N GLU A 68 -5.60 -11.53 0.12
CA GLU A 68 -5.15 -12.75 0.80
C GLU A 68 -4.46 -12.42 2.12
N ILE A 69 -3.54 -11.44 2.13
CA ILE A 69 -2.86 -10.99 3.33
C ILE A 69 -3.87 -10.45 4.35
N ALA A 70 -4.75 -9.56 3.92
CA ALA A 70 -5.75 -8.93 4.79
C ALA A 70 -6.70 -9.95 5.41
N SER A 71 -7.05 -11.01 4.69
CA SER A 71 -7.92 -12.07 5.20
C SER A 71 -7.34 -12.80 6.40
N ARG A 72 -6.02 -12.79 6.54
CA ARG A 72 -5.32 -13.45 7.66
C ARG A 72 -5.15 -12.55 8.87
N PHE A 73 -5.45 -11.26 8.73
CA PHE A 73 -5.36 -10.26 9.79
C PHE A 73 -6.65 -9.42 9.81
N PRO A 74 -7.78 -10.03 10.21
CA PRO A 74 -9.10 -9.40 10.01
C PRO A 74 -9.33 -8.13 10.82
N ASN A 75 -8.54 -7.90 11.88
CA ASN A 75 -8.64 -6.68 12.69
C ASN A 75 -7.74 -5.56 12.16
N ALA A 76 -6.82 -5.87 11.26
CA ALA A 76 -5.91 -4.88 10.69
C ALA A 76 -6.54 -4.19 9.49
N VAL A 77 -6.17 -2.91 9.31
CA VAL A 77 -6.54 -2.14 8.13
C VAL A 77 -5.27 -1.82 7.37
N PHE A 78 -5.26 -2.17 6.09
CA PHE A 78 -4.13 -1.97 5.19
C PHE A 78 -4.43 -0.81 4.25
N GLN A 79 -3.49 0.13 4.16
CA GLN A 79 -3.54 1.23 3.20
C GLN A 79 -2.34 1.12 2.28
N LEU A 80 -2.57 0.70 1.05
CA LEU A 80 -1.53 0.59 0.03
C LEU A 80 -1.54 1.86 -0.82
N TYR A 81 -0.40 2.55 -0.86
CA TYR A 81 -0.21 3.73 -1.70
C TYR A 81 0.55 3.33 -2.95
N GLY A 82 0.04 3.69 -4.12
CA GLY A 82 0.65 3.39 -5.39
C GLY A 82 0.88 4.64 -6.23
N VAL A 83 2.07 4.73 -6.81
CA VAL A 83 2.43 5.77 -7.79
C VAL A 83 2.98 5.09 -9.02
N GLY A 84 2.17 5.06 -10.08
CA GLY A 84 2.55 4.44 -11.34
C GLY A 84 3.37 5.36 -12.24
N GLU A 85 3.63 4.89 -13.45
CA GLU A 85 4.43 5.64 -14.44
C GLU A 85 3.65 6.79 -15.08
N GLY A 86 2.32 6.66 -15.16
CA GLY A 86 1.45 7.74 -15.63
C GLY A 86 1.36 8.84 -14.58
N TYR A 87 1.41 10.11 -15.00
CA TYR A 87 1.40 11.27 -14.09
C TYR A 87 0.13 11.38 -13.26
N ASP A 88 -0.96 10.76 -13.68
CA ASP A 88 -2.25 10.74 -12.98
C ASP A 88 -2.53 9.39 -12.29
N ASP A 89 -1.60 8.43 -12.38
CA ASP A 89 -1.75 7.11 -11.77
C ASP A 89 -1.23 7.13 -10.34
N ILE A 90 -1.99 7.78 -9.47
CA ILE A 90 -1.72 7.91 -8.04
C ILE A 90 -2.98 7.47 -7.30
N TRP A 91 -2.84 6.54 -6.36
CA TRP A 91 -4.02 5.98 -5.69
C TRP A 91 -3.69 5.42 -4.31
N TYR A 92 -4.74 5.32 -3.50
CA TYR A 92 -4.74 4.54 -2.27
C TYR A 92 -5.68 3.36 -2.44
N ALA A 93 -5.27 2.18 -2.04
CA ALA A 93 -6.14 1.03 -1.92
C ALA A 93 -6.22 0.60 -0.46
N TYR A 94 -7.41 0.34 0.01
CA TYR A 94 -7.68 -0.03 1.39
C TYR A 94 -8.17 -1.47 1.43
N TYR A 95 -7.65 -2.24 2.39
CA TYR A 95 -8.03 -3.64 2.54
C TYR A 95 -8.32 -3.92 4.01
N GLN A 96 -9.42 -4.61 4.27
CA GLN A 96 -9.77 -5.08 5.60
C GLN A 96 -10.59 -6.35 5.47
N GLY A 97 -10.09 -7.48 5.98
CA GLY A 97 -10.73 -8.77 5.82
C GLY A 97 -10.89 -9.13 4.35
N ASP A 98 -12.12 -9.28 3.89
CA ASP A 98 -12.46 -9.58 2.50
C ASP A 98 -12.87 -8.34 1.67
N LYS A 99 -12.69 -7.14 2.24
CA LYS A 99 -13.08 -5.88 1.60
C LYS A 99 -11.90 -5.17 1.00
N ALA A 100 -12.09 -4.59 -0.18
CA ALA A 100 -11.12 -3.72 -0.85
C ALA A 100 -11.81 -2.50 -1.42
N GLU A 101 -11.15 -1.35 -1.33
CA GLU A 101 -11.64 -0.10 -1.90
C GLU A 101 -10.47 0.69 -2.46
N ILE A 102 -10.59 1.16 -3.70
CA ILE A 102 -9.55 1.95 -4.37
C ILE A 102 -10.02 3.39 -4.51
N CYS A 103 -9.18 4.31 -4.04
CA CYS A 103 -9.41 5.75 -4.13
C CYS A 103 -8.31 6.35 -5.01
N ARG A 104 -8.67 6.76 -6.24
CA ARG A 104 -7.74 7.34 -7.19
C ARG A 104 -7.68 8.86 -7.02
N ALA A 105 -6.48 9.42 -7.20
CA ALA A 105 -6.31 10.87 -7.19
C ALA A 105 -7.05 11.51 -8.36
N GLU A 106 -7.65 12.65 -8.09
CA GLU A 106 -8.26 13.50 -9.12
C GLU A 106 -7.42 14.75 -9.28
N ILE A 107 -7.03 15.05 -10.53
CA ILE A 107 -6.26 16.26 -10.84
C ILE A 107 -7.24 17.32 -11.32
N VAL A 108 -7.31 18.41 -10.56
CA VAL A 108 -8.21 19.52 -10.85
C VAL A 108 -7.40 20.80 -11.02
N PHE A 109 -7.58 21.46 -12.14
CA PHE A 109 -6.97 22.77 -12.38
C PHE A 109 -8.00 23.86 -12.15
N PRO A 110 -7.68 24.84 -11.30
CA PRO A 110 -8.58 25.99 -11.17
C PRO A 110 -8.61 26.81 -12.45
N SER A 111 -9.71 27.44 -12.70
CA SER A 111 -9.80 28.39 -13.84
C SER A 111 -8.93 29.63 -13.57
N PRO A 112 -8.34 30.23 -14.60
CA PRO A 112 -7.58 31.46 -14.42
C PRO A 112 -8.48 32.57 -13.84
N LYS A 113 -7.91 33.37 -12.93
CA LYS A 113 -8.68 34.45 -12.27
C LYS A 113 -8.59 35.77 -12.99
N SER A 114 -7.50 36.04 -13.69
CA SER A 114 -7.22 37.33 -14.33
C SER A 114 -7.15 37.27 -15.84
N ILE A 115 -7.22 36.11 -16.43
CA ILE A 115 -7.14 35.89 -17.88
C ILE A 115 -8.42 35.18 -18.31
N SER A 116 -9.08 35.75 -19.29
CA SER A 116 -10.24 35.13 -19.92
C SER A 116 -9.76 34.14 -21.00
N TRP A 117 -10.18 32.93 -20.89
CA TRP A 117 -9.78 31.86 -21.83
C TRP A 117 -10.89 31.51 -22.81
#